data_98a6c92a37f5eaf042f2f93833b221bc
#
_entry.id   98a6c92a37f5eaf042f2f93833b221bc
#
_cell.length_a   1.000
_cell.length_b   1.000
_cell.length_c   1.000
_cell.angle_alpha   90.00
_cell.angle_beta   90.00
_cell.angle_gamma   90.00
#
_symmetry.space_group_name_H-M   'P 1'
#
loop_
_entity.id
_entity.type
_entity.pdbx_description
1 polymer ?
#
loop_
_entity_poly.entity_id
_entity_poly.type
_entity_poly.pdbx_seq_one_letter_code
_entity_poly.pdbx_strand_id
1 'polypeptide(L)'
;MAWRITLGLFISLLLSFAALADVGVGFQQITIVKGADNRPLDVAVFYPVSSSSQTTIIGENAAFPGITVSKNAAPESGKYPLIVVSHGYGGSWLNQLWLAEALVKQGYIVAAPNHPGTTTKDMRTEKAQELWLRPHDISRVVTALLAAPEKTGRVDEKRIAAVGHSLGGWTVLELAGGRFSAAQFEQDCLTHAGLASCKVYERMQVAKNAASRTQLDKSLADPRIRAVVSLDMGLARGITAQSLAAINIPVLIMAAGYPNEELPAALESHDLARKLPPAHSTYKEIADATHFSFMQRCKPGAIDIINAESPGDGMICLDGGERSREQIHQDVAQDISEFLRAAWRKP
;
A
#
# COMPACT_ATOMS: atom_id res chain seq x y z
N MET A 1 0.17 70.33 34.75
CA MET A 1 0.65 68.92 34.70
C MET A 1 -0.50 68.07 34.23
N ALA A 2 -0.55 67.72 32.91
CA ALA A 2 -1.68 66.96 32.33
C ALA A 2 -1.19 65.54 32.02
N TRP A 3 -1.77 64.57 32.63
CA TRP A 3 -1.46 63.14 32.51
C TRP A 3 -2.30 62.56 31.34
N ARG A 4 -1.63 62.15 30.25
CA ARG A 4 -2.26 61.44 29.13
C ARG A 4 -2.28 59.96 29.42
N ILE A 5 -3.50 59.39 29.57
CA ILE A 5 -3.73 57.96 29.69
C ILE A 5 -3.85 57.43 28.25
N THR A 6 -2.89 56.59 27.83
CA THR A 6 -2.90 55.89 26.56
C THR A 6 -3.64 54.54 26.73
N LEU A 7 -4.81 54.42 26.16
CA LEU A 7 -5.61 53.16 26.18
C LEU A 7 -5.04 52.23 25.10
N GLY A 8 -4.36 51.17 25.49
CA GLY A 8 -3.88 50.13 24.62
C GLY A 8 -5.01 49.15 24.26
N LEU A 9 -5.34 49.09 22.98
CA LEU A 9 -6.33 48.15 22.43
C LEU A 9 -5.66 46.78 22.24
N PHE A 10 -5.94 45.83 23.15
CA PHE A 10 -5.53 44.43 22.96
C PHE A 10 -6.52 43.76 21.99
N ILE A 11 -6.09 43.54 20.73
CA ILE A 11 -6.80 42.72 19.77
C ILE A 11 -6.45 41.24 20.05
N SER A 12 -7.35 40.55 20.76
CA SER A 12 -7.23 39.09 20.92
C SER A 12 -7.58 38.40 19.60
N LEU A 13 -6.54 37.87 18.93
CA LEU A 13 -6.72 36.98 17.78
C LEU A 13 -7.30 35.64 18.29
N LEU A 14 -8.60 35.45 18.17
CA LEU A 14 -9.24 34.16 18.34
C LEU A 14 -8.85 33.27 17.16
N LEU A 15 -7.83 32.42 17.34
CA LEU A 15 -7.57 31.30 16.46
C LEU A 15 -8.72 30.30 16.62
N SER A 16 -9.68 30.35 15.72
CA SER A 16 -10.70 29.31 15.58
C SER A 16 -10.01 28.01 15.16
N PHE A 17 -9.75 27.13 16.12
CA PHE A 17 -9.51 25.73 15.80
C PHE A 17 -10.81 25.17 15.25
N ALA A 18 -10.92 25.06 13.93
CA ALA A 18 -11.96 24.21 13.34
C ALA A 18 -11.72 22.81 13.89
N ALA A 19 -12.59 22.33 14.74
CA ALA A 19 -12.64 20.93 15.12
C ALA A 19 -12.75 20.15 13.81
N LEU A 20 -11.75 19.32 13.49
CA LEU A 20 -11.85 18.36 12.39
C LEU A 20 -13.07 17.51 12.72
N ALA A 21 -14.14 17.67 11.95
CA ALA A 21 -15.29 16.80 12.05
C ALA A 21 -14.78 15.35 11.92
N ASP A 22 -15.27 14.48 12.79
CA ASP A 22 -14.88 13.07 12.78
C ASP A 22 -15.34 12.47 11.44
N VAL A 23 -14.36 12.19 10.55
CA VAL A 23 -14.62 11.72 9.19
C VAL A 23 -14.96 10.24 9.25
N GLY A 24 -16.17 9.88 8.84
CA GLY A 24 -16.59 8.50 8.72
C GLY A 24 -15.90 7.79 7.54
N VAL A 25 -15.79 6.47 7.61
CA VAL A 25 -15.22 5.65 6.55
C VAL A 25 -16.36 5.05 5.70
N GLY A 26 -16.55 5.56 4.49
CA GLY A 26 -17.43 4.96 3.48
C GLY A 26 -16.76 3.72 2.87
N PHE A 27 -17.55 2.74 2.48
CA PHE A 27 -17.07 1.51 1.85
C PHE A 27 -17.96 1.11 0.69
N GLN A 28 -17.32 0.79 -0.43
CA GLN A 28 -17.97 0.19 -1.58
C GLN A 28 -17.09 -0.91 -2.17
N GLN A 29 -17.68 -2.04 -2.52
CA GLN A 29 -17.02 -3.09 -3.29
C GLN A 29 -17.47 -2.99 -4.73
N ILE A 30 -16.51 -2.86 -5.65
CA ILE A 30 -16.79 -2.73 -7.08
C ILE A 30 -16.08 -3.85 -7.85
N THR A 31 -16.64 -4.25 -8.98
CA THR A 31 -15.99 -5.18 -9.91
C THR A 31 -15.68 -4.45 -11.20
N ILE A 32 -14.40 -4.43 -11.58
CA ILE A 32 -13.97 -3.89 -12.86
C ILE A 32 -13.92 -5.04 -13.88
N VAL A 33 -14.96 -5.11 -14.72
CA VAL A 33 -15.19 -6.26 -15.61
C VAL A 33 -14.39 -6.17 -16.90
N LYS A 34 -14.07 -4.96 -17.39
CA LYS A 34 -13.45 -4.74 -18.70
C LYS A 34 -11.94 -4.55 -18.61
N GLY A 35 -11.24 -5.35 -19.39
CA GLY A 35 -9.84 -5.23 -19.80
C GLY A 35 -9.66 -6.18 -20.97
N ALA A 36 -8.67 -5.93 -21.84
CA ALA A 36 -8.37 -6.77 -22.98
C ALA A 36 -8.09 -8.25 -22.62
N ASP A 37 -7.76 -8.49 -21.34
CA ASP A 37 -7.21 -9.76 -20.86
C ASP A 37 -8.23 -10.64 -20.14
N ASN A 38 -9.54 -10.35 -20.24
CA ASN A 38 -10.60 -11.07 -19.50
C ASN A 38 -10.24 -11.32 -18.03
N ARG A 39 -9.72 -10.27 -17.35
CA ARG A 39 -9.22 -10.29 -15.99
C ARG A 39 -10.10 -9.40 -15.10
N PRO A 40 -11.23 -9.90 -14.58
CA PRO A 40 -12.08 -9.14 -13.67
C PRO A 40 -11.32 -8.83 -12.38
N LEU A 41 -11.48 -7.61 -11.86
CA LEU A 41 -10.90 -7.17 -10.59
C LEU A 41 -12.00 -6.90 -9.58
N ASP A 42 -11.88 -7.53 -8.42
CA ASP A 42 -12.64 -7.21 -7.23
C ASP A 42 -11.87 -6.14 -6.44
N VAL A 43 -12.47 -4.98 -6.24
CA VAL A 43 -11.83 -3.81 -5.65
C VAL A 43 -12.62 -3.30 -4.46
N ALA A 44 -11.99 -3.22 -3.31
CA ALA A 44 -12.51 -2.52 -2.14
C ALA A 44 -12.16 -1.04 -2.25
N VAL A 45 -13.15 -0.15 -2.11
CA VAL A 45 -12.94 1.29 -2.14
C VAL A 45 -13.46 1.91 -0.85
N PHE A 46 -12.60 2.70 -0.22
CA PHE A 46 -12.85 3.41 1.02
C PHE A 46 -12.75 4.91 0.77
N TYR A 47 -13.65 5.69 1.32
CA TYR A 47 -13.73 7.12 1.03
C TYR A 47 -14.35 7.91 2.19
N PRO A 48 -14.08 9.22 2.30
CA PRO A 48 -14.66 10.06 3.32
C PRO A 48 -16.18 10.16 3.20
N VAL A 49 -16.88 9.96 4.33
CA VAL A 49 -18.33 10.16 4.46
C VAL A 49 -18.64 10.91 5.75
N SER A 50 -19.85 11.47 5.85
CA SER A 50 -20.34 12.06 7.10
C SER A 50 -20.37 11.01 8.21
N SER A 51 -19.94 11.38 9.41
CA SER A 51 -19.96 10.53 10.61
C SER A 51 -21.38 10.14 11.07
N SER A 52 -22.41 10.82 10.55
CA SER A 52 -23.83 10.50 10.86
C SER A 52 -24.40 9.31 10.08
N SER A 53 -23.64 8.71 9.15
CA SER A 53 -24.09 7.57 8.34
C SER A 53 -24.19 6.29 9.17
N GLN A 54 -25.16 5.43 8.83
CA GLN A 54 -25.28 4.11 9.47
C GLN A 54 -24.03 3.27 9.23
N THR A 55 -23.52 2.65 10.28
CA THR A 55 -22.27 1.90 10.24
C THR A 55 -22.47 0.39 10.37
N THR A 56 -21.48 -0.37 9.90
CA THR A 56 -21.35 -1.82 10.08
C THR A 56 -19.87 -2.19 10.16
N ILE A 57 -19.55 -3.38 10.65
CA ILE A 57 -18.19 -3.92 10.69
C ILE A 57 -17.97 -4.76 9.43
N ILE A 58 -16.81 -4.58 8.78
CA ILE A 58 -16.35 -5.42 7.67
C ILE A 58 -14.98 -6.02 7.97
N GLY A 59 -14.69 -7.17 7.35
CA GLY A 59 -13.39 -7.86 7.49
C GLY A 59 -13.18 -8.57 8.82
N GLU A 60 -14.17 -8.58 9.72
CA GLU A 60 -14.09 -9.29 10.97
C GLU A 60 -14.25 -10.81 10.76
N ASN A 61 -13.43 -11.58 11.47
CA ASN A 61 -13.55 -13.04 11.59
C ASN A 61 -12.96 -13.52 12.94
N ALA A 62 -12.79 -14.83 13.11
CA ALA A 62 -12.28 -15.40 14.36
C ALA A 62 -10.87 -14.88 14.73
N ALA A 63 -9.99 -14.71 13.73
CA ALA A 63 -8.59 -14.33 13.94
C ALA A 63 -8.36 -12.81 13.87
N PHE A 64 -9.14 -12.07 13.10
CA PHE A 64 -8.87 -10.65 12.79
C PHE A 64 -10.03 -9.75 13.19
N PRO A 65 -9.76 -8.56 13.78
CA PRO A 65 -10.77 -7.54 13.96
C PRO A 65 -11.08 -6.90 12.60
N GLY A 66 -12.33 -6.51 12.41
CA GLY A 66 -12.73 -5.70 11.28
C GLY A 66 -12.50 -4.20 11.52
N ILE A 67 -13.01 -3.41 10.60
CA ILE A 67 -13.14 -1.96 10.76
C ILE A 67 -14.59 -1.52 10.61
N THR A 68 -14.93 -0.39 11.24
CA THR A 68 -16.26 0.19 11.13
C THR A 68 -16.38 1.05 9.87
N VAL A 69 -17.38 0.77 9.05
CA VAL A 69 -17.61 1.48 7.80
C VAL A 69 -19.09 1.78 7.56
N SER A 70 -19.38 2.77 6.73
CA SER A 70 -20.70 3.05 6.19
C SER A 70 -20.80 2.51 4.76
N LYS A 71 -21.48 1.37 4.58
CA LYS A 71 -21.60 0.73 3.26
C LYS A 71 -22.47 1.55 2.33
N ASN A 72 -21.95 1.79 1.11
CA ASN A 72 -22.65 2.51 0.03
C ASN A 72 -23.19 3.90 0.43
N ALA A 73 -22.63 4.50 1.48
CA ALA A 73 -22.95 5.87 1.86
C ALA A 73 -22.50 6.86 0.78
N ALA A 74 -23.21 7.96 0.64
CA ALA A 74 -22.80 9.02 -0.28
C ALA A 74 -21.45 9.60 0.14
N PRO A 75 -20.50 9.75 -0.78
CA PRO A 75 -19.20 10.35 -0.48
C PRO A 75 -19.38 11.83 -0.11
N GLU A 76 -18.49 12.32 0.75
CA GLU A 76 -18.44 13.75 1.02
C GLU A 76 -18.08 14.56 -0.23
N SER A 77 -18.59 15.79 -0.28
CA SER A 77 -18.27 16.72 -1.36
C SER A 77 -16.79 17.14 -1.28
N GLY A 78 -16.15 17.33 -2.45
CA GLY A 78 -14.76 17.78 -2.53
C GLY A 78 -13.95 16.94 -3.51
N LYS A 79 -12.65 17.25 -3.61
CA LYS A 79 -11.65 16.48 -4.34
C LYS A 79 -10.65 15.90 -3.36
N TYR A 80 -10.47 14.60 -3.38
CA TYR A 80 -9.61 13.88 -2.47
C TYR A 80 -8.44 13.22 -3.20
N PRO A 81 -7.25 13.20 -2.60
CA PRO A 81 -6.14 12.38 -3.10
C PRO A 81 -6.55 10.91 -3.15
N LEU A 82 -6.06 10.18 -4.15
CA LEU A 82 -6.27 8.73 -4.28
C LEU A 82 -5.00 7.97 -3.90
N ILE A 83 -5.18 6.96 -3.07
CA ILE A 83 -4.14 5.96 -2.79
C ILE A 83 -4.64 4.59 -3.26
N VAL A 84 -3.92 3.95 -4.17
CA VAL A 84 -4.22 2.56 -4.56
C VAL A 84 -3.27 1.63 -3.83
N VAL A 85 -3.84 0.64 -3.11
CA VAL A 85 -3.07 -0.27 -2.25
C VAL A 85 -2.97 -1.64 -2.88
N SER A 86 -1.74 -2.15 -3.02
CA SER A 86 -1.42 -3.46 -3.58
C SER A 86 -1.00 -4.43 -2.48
N HIS A 87 -1.73 -5.53 -2.30
CA HIS A 87 -1.42 -6.57 -1.31
C HIS A 87 -0.24 -7.45 -1.68
N GLY A 88 0.32 -8.19 -0.72
CA GLY A 88 1.39 -9.18 -0.91
C GLY A 88 0.92 -10.47 -1.59
N TYR A 89 1.85 -11.40 -1.83
CA TYR A 89 1.54 -12.73 -2.35
C TYR A 89 0.64 -13.50 -1.39
N GLY A 90 -0.44 -14.10 -1.89
CA GLY A 90 -1.42 -14.82 -1.08
C GLY A 90 -2.32 -13.94 -0.22
N GLY A 91 -2.16 -12.61 -0.28
CA GLY A 91 -2.96 -11.66 0.49
C GLY A 91 -4.27 -11.25 -0.19
N SER A 92 -4.87 -10.22 0.35
CA SER A 92 -6.06 -9.57 -0.21
C SER A 92 -6.17 -8.13 0.31
N TRP A 93 -7.15 -7.38 -0.17
CA TRP A 93 -7.43 -6.05 0.36
C TRP A 93 -7.70 -6.03 1.88
N LEU A 94 -8.11 -7.16 2.48
CA LEU A 94 -8.34 -7.29 3.92
C LEU A 94 -7.07 -7.07 4.74
N ASN A 95 -5.90 -7.43 4.20
CA ASN A 95 -4.63 -7.26 4.90
C ASN A 95 -4.27 -5.80 5.19
N GLN A 96 -4.84 -4.87 4.42
CA GLN A 96 -4.55 -3.44 4.49
C GLN A 96 -5.73 -2.60 5.00
N LEU A 97 -6.73 -3.23 5.63
CA LEU A 97 -7.90 -2.51 6.20
C LEU A 97 -7.49 -1.42 7.19
N TRP A 98 -6.53 -1.71 8.04
CA TRP A 98 -6.00 -0.76 9.02
C TRP A 98 -5.46 0.52 8.38
N LEU A 99 -4.72 0.36 7.27
CA LEU A 99 -4.14 1.47 6.52
C LEU A 99 -5.22 2.25 5.77
N ALA A 100 -6.18 1.54 5.17
CA ALA A 100 -7.31 2.16 4.48
C ALA A 100 -8.12 3.03 5.46
N GLU A 101 -8.45 2.52 6.64
CA GLU A 101 -9.14 3.28 7.69
C GLU A 101 -8.36 4.53 8.10
N ALA A 102 -7.07 4.36 8.42
CA ALA A 102 -6.22 5.46 8.87
C ALA A 102 -6.09 6.57 7.83
N LEU A 103 -5.96 6.21 6.55
CA LEU A 103 -5.81 7.19 5.47
C LEU A 103 -7.14 7.89 5.13
N VAL A 104 -8.27 7.17 5.13
CA VAL A 104 -9.59 7.80 4.89
C VAL A 104 -9.90 8.84 5.97
N LYS A 105 -9.61 8.55 7.23
CA LYS A 105 -9.76 9.52 8.34
C LYS A 105 -8.87 10.77 8.17
N GLN A 106 -7.86 10.70 7.32
CA GLN A 106 -7.00 11.83 6.94
C GLN A 106 -7.40 12.48 5.61
N GLY A 107 -8.54 12.11 5.04
CA GLY A 107 -9.10 12.72 3.84
C GLY A 107 -8.58 12.14 2.54
N TYR A 108 -8.22 10.87 2.50
CA TYR A 108 -7.86 10.17 1.26
C TYR A 108 -9.01 9.28 0.78
N ILE A 109 -9.10 9.07 -0.54
CA ILE A 109 -9.78 7.91 -1.11
C ILE A 109 -8.76 6.79 -1.20
N VAL A 110 -9.12 5.59 -0.73
CA VAL A 110 -8.25 4.41 -0.78
C VAL A 110 -8.93 3.31 -1.58
N ALA A 111 -8.22 2.72 -2.55
CA ALA A 111 -8.72 1.60 -3.34
C ALA A 111 -7.74 0.43 -3.28
N ALA A 112 -8.25 -0.77 -3.06
CA ALA A 112 -7.43 -1.97 -2.90
C ALA A 112 -8.01 -3.11 -3.75
N PRO A 113 -7.41 -3.42 -4.91
CA PRO A 113 -7.81 -4.58 -5.71
C PRO A 113 -7.31 -5.88 -5.11
N ASN A 114 -8.03 -6.96 -5.38
CA ASN A 114 -7.50 -8.31 -5.31
C ASN A 114 -6.87 -8.68 -6.67
N HIS A 115 -5.57 -8.99 -6.67
CA HIS A 115 -4.86 -9.36 -7.88
C HIS A 115 -5.07 -10.84 -8.22
N PRO A 116 -5.76 -11.21 -9.32
CA PRO A 116 -5.96 -12.60 -9.70
C PRO A 116 -4.63 -13.36 -9.83
N GLY A 117 -4.61 -14.59 -9.33
CA GLY A 117 -3.43 -15.46 -9.30
C GLY A 117 -2.52 -15.28 -8.08
N THR A 118 -2.66 -14.18 -7.33
CA THR A 118 -1.80 -13.87 -6.16
C THR A 118 -2.60 -13.40 -4.94
N THR A 119 -3.92 -13.62 -4.95
CA THR A 119 -4.80 -13.30 -3.81
C THR A 119 -5.24 -14.57 -3.09
N THR A 120 -5.55 -14.48 -1.81
CA THR A 120 -6.02 -15.60 -0.97
C THR A 120 -7.10 -16.46 -1.62
N LYS A 121 -8.00 -15.83 -2.40
CA LYS A 121 -9.10 -16.53 -3.07
C LYS A 121 -8.76 -17.09 -4.45
N ASP A 122 -7.65 -16.69 -5.04
CA ASP A 122 -7.20 -17.09 -6.37
C ASP A 122 -5.67 -17.15 -6.41
N MET A 123 -5.13 -18.35 -6.24
CA MET A 123 -3.70 -18.64 -6.26
C MET A 123 -3.31 -19.47 -7.49
N ARG A 124 -4.12 -19.42 -8.54
CA ARG A 124 -3.86 -20.17 -9.78
C ARG A 124 -2.58 -19.73 -10.45
N THR A 125 -1.68 -20.67 -10.68
CA THR A 125 -0.35 -20.43 -11.25
C THR A 125 -0.42 -19.80 -12.65
N GLU A 126 -1.43 -20.17 -13.46
CA GLU A 126 -1.66 -19.60 -14.80
C GLU A 126 -1.93 -18.09 -14.78
N LYS A 127 -2.42 -17.58 -13.63
CA LYS A 127 -2.61 -16.14 -13.41
C LYS A 127 -1.46 -15.51 -12.64
N ALA A 128 -0.85 -16.24 -11.71
CA ALA A 128 0.30 -15.76 -10.94
C ALA A 128 1.53 -15.49 -11.82
N GLN A 129 1.76 -16.32 -12.84
CA GLN A 129 2.87 -16.16 -13.80
C GLN A 129 2.79 -14.85 -14.59
N GLU A 130 1.60 -14.27 -14.75
CA GLU A 130 1.35 -12.98 -15.40
C GLU A 130 1.64 -11.79 -14.48
N LEU A 131 2.79 -11.81 -13.81
CA LEU A 131 3.14 -10.84 -12.75
C LEU A 131 3.07 -9.39 -13.23
N TRP A 132 3.39 -9.11 -14.50
CA TRP A 132 3.28 -7.79 -15.14
C TRP A 132 1.86 -7.21 -15.15
N LEU A 133 0.84 -8.04 -14.95
CA LEU A 133 -0.55 -7.57 -14.90
C LEU A 133 -0.89 -6.88 -13.57
N ARG A 134 -0.13 -7.07 -12.50
CA ARG A 134 -0.40 -6.39 -11.23
C ARG A 134 -0.30 -4.86 -11.32
N PRO A 135 0.75 -4.25 -11.92
CA PRO A 135 0.75 -2.82 -12.20
C PRO A 135 -0.40 -2.37 -13.12
N HIS A 136 -0.75 -3.17 -14.14
CA HIS A 136 -1.91 -2.87 -14.98
C HIS A 136 -3.23 -2.91 -14.20
N ASP A 137 -3.40 -3.83 -13.24
CA ASP A 137 -4.58 -3.86 -12.37
C ASP A 137 -4.72 -2.54 -11.61
N ILE A 138 -3.63 -2.00 -11.04
CA ILE A 138 -3.63 -0.69 -10.37
C ILE A 138 -4.03 0.44 -11.34
N SER A 139 -3.45 0.47 -12.53
CA SER A 139 -3.78 1.46 -13.56
C SER A 139 -5.26 1.40 -13.97
N ARG A 140 -5.86 0.20 -14.03
CA ARG A 140 -7.29 0.01 -14.30
C ARG A 140 -8.17 0.54 -13.17
N VAL A 141 -7.75 0.34 -11.91
CA VAL A 141 -8.44 0.90 -10.74
C VAL A 141 -8.46 2.43 -10.80
N VAL A 142 -7.31 3.06 -11.07
CA VAL A 142 -7.23 4.52 -11.24
C VAL A 142 -8.18 5.00 -12.32
N THR A 143 -8.19 4.32 -13.49
CA THR A 143 -9.08 4.68 -14.61
C THR A 143 -10.55 4.57 -14.23
N ALA A 144 -10.95 3.50 -13.54
CA ALA A 144 -12.34 3.28 -13.14
C ALA A 144 -12.83 4.32 -12.13
N LEU A 145 -11.99 4.70 -11.15
CA LEU A 145 -12.39 5.68 -10.14
C LEU A 145 -12.45 7.12 -10.70
N LEU A 146 -11.59 7.45 -11.64
CA LEU A 146 -11.66 8.73 -12.35
C LEU A 146 -12.93 8.84 -13.22
N ALA A 147 -13.42 7.71 -13.76
CA ALA A 147 -14.58 7.67 -14.63
C ALA A 147 -15.95 7.68 -13.90
N ALA A 148 -15.97 7.35 -12.60
CA ALA A 148 -17.23 7.20 -11.82
C ALA A 148 -17.16 7.90 -10.45
N PRO A 149 -16.94 9.23 -10.42
CA PRO A 149 -16.74 9.98 -9.17
C PRO A 149 -17.98 10.01 -8.26
N GLU A 150 -19.16 9.76 -8.79
CA GLU A 150 -20.41 9.72 -8.04
C GLU A 150 -20.50 8.56 -7.05
N LYS A 151 -19.68 7.52 -7.25
CA LYS A 151 -19.71 6.31 -6.43
C LYS A 151 -18.86 6.41 -5.17
N THR A 152 -17.67 7.00 -5.30
CA THR A 152 -16.65 6.94 -4.25
C THR A 152 -16.00 8.29 -3.95
N GLY A 153 -16.51 9.36 -4.57
CA GLY A 153 -15.97 10.72 -4.45
C GLY A 153 -15.05 11.11 -5.60
N ARG A 154 -14.83 12.41 -5.75
CA ARG A 154 -14.00 12.97 -6.83
C ARG A 154 -12.52 12.83 -6.48
N VAL A 155 -11.77 12.15 -7.33
CA VAL A 155 -10.31 12.04 -7.21
C VAL A 155 -9.63 13.34 -7.65
N ASP A 156 -8.61 13.76 -6.92
CA ASP A 156 -7.66 14.77 -7.36
C ASP A 156 -6.58 14.10 -8.23
N GLU A 157 -6.68 14.29 -9.53
CA GLU A 157 -5.80 13.67 -10.53
C GLU A 157 -4.31 14.03 -10.37
N LYS A 158 -4.02 15.13 -9.67
CA LYS A 158 -2.65 15.56 -9.38
C LYS A 158 -2.07 14.87 -8.13
N ARG A 159 -2.90 14.21 -7.33
CA ARG A 159 -2.52 13.59 -6.06
C ARG A 159 -2.95 12.13 -6.05
N ILE A 160 -2.34 11.31 -6.92
CA ILE A 160 -2.53 9.87 -6.98
C ILE A 160 -1.24 9.19 -6.56
N ALA A 161 -1.32 8.28 -5.59
CA ALA A 161 -0.19 7.50 -5.11
C ALA A 161 -0.53 6.00 -5.08
N ALA A 162 0.50 5.18 -5.06
CA ALA A 162 0.36 3.73 -4.84
C ALA A 162 1.17 3.30 -3.62
N VAL A 163 0.58 2.44 -2.78
CA VAL A 163 1.21 1.84 -1.60
C VAL A 163 1.17 0.34 -1.75
N GLY A 164 2.27 -0.37 -1.48
CA GLY A 164 2.29 -1.81 -1.63
C GLY A 164 3.09 -2.52 -0.55
N HIS A 165 2.58 -3.64 -0.06
CA HIS A 165 3.25 -4.50 0.91
C HIS A 165 3.80 -5.75 0.22
N SER A 166 5.04 -6.14 0.57
CA SER A 166 5.66 -7.37 0.06
C SER A 166 5.68 -7.40 -1.49
N LEU A 167 5.06 -8.36 -2.14
CA LEU A 167 4.87 -8.38 -3.61
C LEU A 167 4.13 -7.13 -4.13
N GLY A 168 3.30 -6.50 -3.31
CA GLY A 168 2.69 -5.21 -3.62
C GLY A 168 3.72 -4.08 -3.69
N GLY A 169 4.79 -4.13 -2.90
CA GLY A 169 5.93 -3.22 -2.97
C GLY A 169 6.62 -3.28 -4.34
N TRP A 170 6.85 -4.49 -4.86
CA TRP A 170 7.30 -4.69 -6.24
C TRP A 170 6.34 -4.03 -7.24
N THR A 171 5.04 -4.28 -7.10
CA THR A 171 4.01 -3.72 -8.00
C THR A 171 4.09 -2.19 -8.09
N VAL A 172 4.24 -1.50 -6.96
CA VAL A 172 4.26 -0.03 -6.96
C VAL A 172 5.58 0.55 -7.45
N LEU A 173 6.70 -0.17 -7.28
CA LEU A 173 7.98 0.23 -7.87
C LEU A 173 7.96 0.14 -9.40
N GLU A 174 7.31 -0.88 -9.98
CA GLU A 174 7.09 -0.97 -11.43
C GLU A 174 6.27 0.22 -11.95
N LEU A 175 5.22 0.62 -11.22
CA LEU A 175 4.42 1.81 -11.54
C LEU A 175 5.23 3.12 -11.48
N ALA A 176 6.26 3.17 -10.64
CA ALA A 176 7.18 4.31 -10.53
C ALA A 176 8.24 4.33 -11.65
N GLY A 177 8.37 3.27 -12.43
CA GLY A 177 9.34 3.14 -13.50
C GLY A 177 10.50 2.18 -13.24
N GLY A 178 10.50 1.47 -12.10
CA GLY A 178 11.36 0.31 -11.89
C GLY A 178 11.10 -0.72 -12.99
N ARG A 179 12.12 -1.47 -13.40
CA ARG A 179 12.01 -2.51 -14.43
C ARG A 179 12.64 -3.80 -13.92
N PHE A 180 11.83 -4.83 -13.87
CA PHE A 180 12.26 -6.13 -13.39
C PHE A 180 12.95 -6.92 -14.51
N SER A 181 14.14 -7.40 -14.24
CA SER A 181 14.85 -8.35 -15.10
C SER A 181 14.74 -9.75 -14.52
N ALA A 182 13.96 -10.60 -15.17
CA ALA A 182 13.87 -12.01 -14.80
C ALA A 182 15.23 -12.71 -14.79
N ALA A 183 16.07 -12.43 -15.79
CA ALA A 183 17.41 -13.01 -15.88
C ALA A 183 18.31 -12.60 -14.70
N GLN A 184 18.27 -11.31 -14.32
CA GLN A 184 19.02 -10.83 -13.14
C GLN A 184 18.54 -11.51 -11.86
N PHE A 185 17.22 -11.60 -11.67
CA PHE A 185 16.66 -12.20 -10.47
C PHE A 185 16.90 -13.70 -10.37
N GLU A 186 16.78 -14.43 -11.49
CA GLU A 186 17.08 -15.87 -11.55
C GLU A 186 18.55 -16.14 -11.27
N GLN A 187 19.46 -15.32 -11.81
CA GLN A 187 20.89 -15.43 -11.50
C GLN A 187 21.18 -15.17 -10.01
N ASP A 188 20.53 -14.18 -9.41
CA ASP A 188 20.64 -13.89 -7.98
C ASP A 188 20.13 -15.06 -7.13
N CYS A 189 19.01 -15.66 -7.52
CA CYS A 189 18.43 -16.80 -6.81
C CYS A 189 19.28 -18.09 -6.88
N LEU A 190 20.24 -18.21 -7.80
CA LEU A 190 21.22 -19.31 -7.74
C LEU A 190 22.09 -19.22 -6.49
N THR A 191 22.40 -18.00 -6.03
CA THR A 191 23.19 -17.78 -4.81
C THR A 191 22.29 -17.71 -3.55
N HIS A 192 21.05 -17.25 -3.69
CA HIS A 192 20.14 -16.93 -2.60
C HIS A 192 18.85 -17.77 -2.62
N ALA A 193 18.91 -19.03 -3.06
CA ALA A 193 17.75 -19.90 -3.25
C ALA A 193 16.87 -20.08 -1.98
N GLY A 194 17.47 -19.92 -0.78
CA GLY A 194 16.77 -20.02 0.51
C GLY A 194 15.83 -18.85 0.82
N LEU A 195 15.98 -17.72 0.12
CA LEU A 195 15.18 -16.52 0.40
C LEU A 195 13.72 -16.68 -0.02
N ALA A 196 12.81 -16.10 0.77
CA ALA A 196 11.37 -16.16 0.52
C ALA A 196 10.99 -15.60 -0.86
N SER A 197 11.65 -14.53 -1.31
CA SER A 197 11.38 -13.93 -2.62
C SER A 197 11.72 -14.88 -3.78
N CYS A 198 12.79 -15.67 -3.68
CA CYS A 198 13.13 -16.69 -4.69
C CYS A 198 12.10 -17.84 -4.68
N LYS A 199 11.74 -18.35 -3.48
CA LYS A 199 10.70 -19.38 -3.32
C LYS A 199 9.34 -18.93 -3.89
N VAL A 200 8.93 -17.68 -3.64
CA VAL A 200 7.68 -17.12 -4.15
C VAL A 200 7.73 -16.95 -5.67
N TYR A 201 8.82 -16.43 -6.22
CA TYR A 201 9.02 -16.29 -7.67
C TYR A 201 8.89 -17.64 -8.40
N GLU A 202 9.55 -18.68 -7.87
CA GLU A 202 9.43 -20.03 -8.42
C GLU A 202 8.02 -20.59 -8.31
N ARG A 203 7.35 -20.43 -7.16
CA ARG A 203 5.96 -20.88 -6.94
C ARG A 203 4.99 -20.22 -7.91
N MET A 204 5.17 -18.95 -8.22
CA MET A 204 4.36 -18.24 -9.22
C MET A 204 4.67 -18.65 -10.66
N GLN A 205 5.74 -19.40 -10.92
CA GLN A 205 6.17 -19.79 -12.27
C GLN A 205 6.39 -18.60 -13.20
N VAL A 206 6.90 -17.49 -12.67
CA VAL A 206 7.15 -16.25 -13.43
C VAL A 206 8.22 -16.48 -14.50
N ALA A 207 8.10 -15.82 -15.65
CA ALA A 207 9.12 -15.77 -16.71
C ALA A 207 9.54 -17.14 -17.29
N LYS A 208 8.69 -18.16 -17.26
CA LYS A 208 9.01 -19.51 -17.76
C LYS A 208 9.09 -19.61 -19.29
N ASN A 209 8.68 -18.58 -20.03
CA ASN A 209 8.77 -18.54 -21.49
C ASN A 209 9.18 -17.15 -21.99
N ALA A 210 9.61 -17.07 -23.26
CA ALA A 210 10.10 -15.82 -23.86
C ALA A 210 9.03 -14.71 -23.89
N ALA A 211 7.77 -15.05 -24.08
CA ALA A 211 6.68 -14.05 -24.12
C ALA A 211 6.48 -13.40 -22.76
N SER A 212 6.45 -14.17 -21.66
CA SER A 212 6.33 -13.63 -20.32
C SER A 212 7.56 -12.79 -19.91
N ARG A 213 8.77 -13.20 -20.28
CA ARG A 213 9.99 -12.39 -20.08
C ARG A 213 9.88 -11.04 -20.79
N THR A 214 9.48 -11.04 -22.06
CA THR A 214 9.28 -9.81 -22.84
C THR A 214 8.25 -8.87 -22.20
N GLN A 215 7.19 -9.38 -21.57
CA GLN A 215 6.21 -8.54 -20.86
C GLN A 215 6.80 -7.91 -19.60
N LEU A 216 7.56 -8.67 -18.82
CA LEU A 216 8.24 -8.16 -17.61
C LEU A 216 9.32 -7.12 -17.91
N ASP A 217 10.01 -7.25 -19.06
CA ASP A 217 11.07 -6.31 -19.47
C ASP A 217 10.51 -4.95 -19.95
N LYS A 218 9.18 -4.84 -20.19
CA LYS A 218 8.56 -3.58 -20.59
C LYS A 218 8.50 -2.61 -19.40
N SER A 219 8.42 -1.31 -19.71
CA SER A 219 8.04 -0.32 -18.70
C SER A 219 6.56 -0.51 -18.36
N LEU A 220 6.28 -0.66 -17.06
CA LEU A 220 4.94 -0.76 -16.50
C LEU A 220 4.54 0.52 -15.76
N ALA A 221 5.30 1.61 -15.97
CA ALA A 221 5.07 2.90 -15.36
C ALA A 221 3.71 3.48 -15.74
N ASP A 222 3.03 4.06 -14.76
CA ASP A 222 1.82 4.84 -14.98
C ASP A 222 2.09 6.32 -14.63
N PRO A 223 2.08 7.24 -15.60
CA PRO A 223 2.43 8.65 -15.37
C PRO A 223 1.43 9.39 -14.47
N ARG A 224 0.28 8.80 -14.17
CA ARG A 224 -0.69 9.36 -13.23
C ARG A 224 -0.27 9.15 -11.78
N ILE A 225 0.56 8.13 -11.49
CA ILE A 225 1.12 7.88 -10.15
C ILE A 225 2.20 8.93 -9.88
N ARG A 226 2.01 9.70 -8.81
CA ARG A 226 2.86 10.83 -8.44
C ARG A 226 3.77 10.56 -7.25
N ALA A 227 3.52 9.50 -6.51
CA ALA A 227 4.37 9.04 -5.41
C ALA A 227 4.09 7.55 -5.16
N VAL A 228 5.06 6.82 -4.65
CA VAL A 228 4.90 5.42 -4.25
C VAL A 228 5.46 5.16 -2.86
N VAL A 229 4.85 4.21 -2.16
CA VAL A 229 5.32 3.72 -0.87
C VAL A 229 5.45 2.20 -0.94
N SER A 230 6.62 1.70 -0.64
CA SER A 230 6.91 0.27 -0.57
C SER A 230 7.10 -0.15 0.88
N LEU A 231 6.28 -1.09 1.34
CA LEU A 231 6.31 -1.66 2.69
C LEU A 231 6.93 -3.05 2.62
N ASP A 232 8.15 -3.18 3.09
CA ASP A 232 8.92 -4.42 3.21
C ASP A 232 8.81 -5.34 1.97
N MET A 233 9.18 -4.80 0.82
CA MET A 233 9.01 -5.51 -0.45
C MET A 233 9.92 -6.74 -0.60
N GLY A 234 9.41 -7.73 -1.34
CA GLY A 234 10.22 -8.79 -1.91
C GLY A 234 10.50 -8.57 -3.40
N LEU A 235 11.37 -9.39 -3.98
CA LEU A 235 11.79 -9.35 -5.39
C LEU A 235 12.59 -8.08 -5.78
N ALA A 236 13.06 -7.28 -4.82
CA ALA A 236 13.81 -6.06 -5.09
C ALA A 236 15.07 -6.29 -5.93
N ARG A 237 15.76 -7.42 -5.72
CA ARG A 237 17.01 -7.77 -6.38
C ARG A 237 16.89 -7.97 -7.90
N GLY A 238 15.68 -8.19 -8.39
CA GLY A 238 15.38 -8.27 -9.83
C GLY A 238 15.20 -6.91 -10.51
N ILE A 239 14.99 -5.83 -9.75
CA ILE A 239 14.81 -4.50 -10.36
C ILE A 239 16.17 -3.95 -10.76
N THR A 240 16.29 -3.52 -12.02
CA THR A 240 17.57 -3.07 -12.59
C THR A 240 18.01 -1.74 -11.99
N ALA A 241 19.28 -1.61 -11.65
CA ALA A 241 19.85 -0.37 -11.11
C ALA A 241 19.65 0.83 -12.06
N GLN A 242 19.74 0.60 -13.37
CA GLN A 242 19.51 1.64 -14.37
C GLN A 242 18.09 2.22 -14.30
N SER A 243 17.06 1.35 -14.15
CA SER A 243 15.68 1.83 -14.05
C SER A 243 15.41 2.53 -12.72
N LEU A 244 15.98 2.03 -11.62
CA LEU A 244 15.88 2.68 -10.32
C LEU A 244 16.49 4.08 -10.32
N ALA A 245 17.67 4.24 -10.92
CA ALA A 245 18.33 5.54 -11.04
C ALA A 245 17.55 6.56 -11.92
N ALA A 246 16.63 6.08 -12.76
CA ALA A 246 15.80 6.93 -13.62
C ALA A 246 14.46 7.34 -12.98
N ILE A 247 14.11 6.79 -11.80
CA ILE A 247 12.87 7.17 -11.10
C ILE A 247 12.96 8.64 -10.66
N ASN A 248 11.96 9.42 -11.05
CA ASN A 248 11.91 10.86 -10.82
C ASN A 248 10.68 11.32 -10.00
N ILE A 249 9.90 10.39 -9.50
CA ILE A 249 8.80 10.66 -8.55
C ILE A 249 9.23 10.29 -7.13
N PRO A 250 8.63 10.88 -6.09
CA PRO A 250 8.91 10.54 -4.71
C PRO A 250 8.64 9.07 -4.38
N VAL A 251 9.59 8.41 -3.72
CA VAL A 251 9.53 7.01 -3.27
C VAL A 251 9.83 6.94 -1.78
N LEU A 252 8.94 6.32 -1.00
CA LEU A 252 9.20 5.94 0.38
C LEU A 252 9.39 4.43 0.45
N ILE A 253 10.54 4.00 0.96
CA ILE A 253 10.82 2.60 1.28
C ILE A 253 10.77 2.44 2.78
N MET A 254 9.85 1.62 3.27
CA MET A 254 9.77 1.22 4.68
C MET A 254 10.13 -0.25 4.79
N ALA A 255 11.07 -0.58 5.66
CA ALA A 255 11.54 -1.93 5.89
C ALA A 255 11.15 -2.43 7.28
N ALA A 256 10.89 -3.73 7.39
CA ALA A 256 10.90 -4.44 8.66
C ALA A 256 12.34 -4.57 9.15
N GLY A 257 12.61 -4.04 10.36
CA GLY A 257 13.96 -4.06 10.94
C GLY A 257 14.20 -5.26 11.86
N TYR A 258 13.15 -5.98 12.25
CA TYR A 258 13.33 -7.22 13.01
C TYR A 258 14.02 -8.27 12.13
N PRO A 259 15.09 -8.92 12.61
CA PRO A 259 15.88 -9.84 11.81
C PRO A 259 15.06 -10.94 11.15
N ASN A 260 15.20 -11.08 9.84
CA ASN A 260 14.54 -12.12 9.05
C ASN A 260 15.52 -12.69 8.02
N GLU A 261 15.93 -13.93 8.22
CA GLU A 261 16.90 -14.61 7.34
C GLU A 261 16.30 -14.95 5.96
N GLU A 262 14.99 -15.10 5.86
CA GLU A 262 14.33 -15.41 4.59
C GLU A 262 14.00 -14.16 3.75
N LEU A 263 13.88 -12.99 4.40
CA LEU A 263 13.66 -11.71 3.72
C LEU A 263 14.50 -10.60 4.38
N PRO A 264 15.83 -10.67 4.29
CA PRO A 264 16.69 -9.70 4.97
C PRO A 264 16.58 -8.32 4.32
N ALA A 265 16.28 -7.30 5.13
CA ALA A 265 16.19 -5.92 4.66
C ALA A 265 17.45 -5.45 3.93
N ALA A 266 18.62 -5.92 4.36
CA ALA A 266 19.91 -5.61 3.75
C ALA A 266 20.02 -6.01 2.27
N LEU A 267 19.35 -7.09 1.86
CA LEU A 267 19.34 -7.57 0.46
C LEU A 267 18.11 -7.10 -0.32
N GLU A 268 17.05 -6.71 0.33
CA GLU A 268 15.79 -6.27 -0.31
C GLU A 268 15.61 -4.75 -0.19
N SER A 269 14.89 -4.27 0.81
CA SER A 269 14.48 -2.87 0.95
C SER A 269 15.66 -1.89 1.09
N HIS A 270 16.70 -2.23 1.83
CA HIS A 270 17.86 -1.36 2.02
C HIS A 270 18.75 -1.30 0.75
N ASP A 271 19.00 -2.43 0.10
CA ASP A 271 19.73 -2.45 -1.17
C ASP A 271 19.01 -1.67 -2.27
N LEU A 272 17.68 -1.82 -2.34
CA LEU A 272 16.83 -1.04 -3.23
C LEU A 272 16.98 0.47 -2.98
N ALA A 273 16.85 0.89 -1.71
CA ALA A 273 16.92 2.30 -1.34
C ALA A 273 18.24 2.95 -1.74
N ARG A 274 19.37 2.23 -1.65
CA ARG A 274 20.69 2.71 -2.07
C ARG A 274 20.82 2.93 -3.58
N LYS A 275 19.98 2.26 -4.39
CA LYS A 275 20.00 2.36 -5.86
C LYS A 275 19.07 3.44 -6.39
N LEU A 276 18.18 3.97 -5.54
CA LEU A 276 17.28 5.06 -5.89
C LEU A 276 17.98 6.43 -5.81
N PRO A 277 17.54 7.43 -6.60
CA PRO A 277 18.06 8.79 -6.49
C PRO A 277 17.76 9.37 -5.10
N PRO A 278 18.77 9.87 -4.35
CA PRO A 278 18.54 10.42 -3.00
C PRO A 278 17.57 11.63 -2.97
N ALA A 279 17.48 12.37 -4.09
CA ALA A 279 16.57 13.51 -4.21
C ALA A 279 15.08 13.11 -4.25
N HIS A 280 14.79 11.86 -4.58
CA HIS A 280 13.44 11.33 -4.76
C HIS A 280 13.11 10.18 -3.82
N SER A 281 14.05 9.69 -3.02
CA SER A 281 13.84 8.54 -2.15
C SER A 281 14.01 8.88 -0.67
N THR A 282 13.21 8.23 0.15
CA THR A 282 13.32 8.19 1.60
C THR A 282 13.31 6.75 2.05
N TYR A 283 14.25 6.38 2.91
CA TYR A 283 14.30 5.06 3.55
C TYR A 283 14.00 5.17 5.03
N LYS A 284 13.15 4.29 5.53
CA LYS A 284 12.85 4.15 6.95
C LYS A 284 12.80 2.68 7.34
N GLU A 285 13.59 2.31 8.34
CA GLU A 285 13.56 0.97 8.94
C GLU A 285 12.84 1.04 10.28
N ILE A 286 11.92 0.11 10.52
CA ILE A 286 11.14 0.02 11.75
C ILE A 286 11.68 -1.16 12.52
N ALA A 287 12.53 -0.88 13.51
CA ALA A 287 13.39 -1.85 14.18
C ALA A 287 12.64 -3.05 14.80
N ASP A 288 11.43 -2.84 15.28
CA ASP A 288 10.58 -3.85 15.91
C ASP A 288 9.43 -4.35 15.03
N ALA A 289 9.40 -3.99 13.75
CA ALA A 289 8.47 -4.57 12.79
C ALA A 289 9.01 -5.85 12.18
N THR A 290 8.16 -6.87 12.08
CA THR A 290 8.37 -8.03 11.21
C THR A 290 7.76 -7.77 9.83
N HIS A 291 8.01 -8.65 8.86
CA HIS A 291 7.36 -8.60 7.55
C HIS A 291 5.83 -8.47 7.65
N PHE A 292 5.25 -9.14 8.63
CA PHE A 292 3.80 -9.19 8.82
C PHE A 292 3.24 -8.07 9.69
N SER A 293 4.09 -7.23 10.28
CA SER A 293 3.65 -6.06 11.05
C SER A 293 2.92 -5.01 10.18
N PHE A 294 3.10 -5.06 8.86
CA PHE A 294 2.38 -4.23 7.90
C PHE A 294 1.01 -4.81 7.48
N MET A 295 0.61 -5.97 8.02
CA MET A 295 -0.71 -6.57 7.80
C MET A 295 -1.66 -6.24 8.96
N GLN A 296 -2.92 -6.66 8.86
CA GLN A 296 -3.95 -6.41 9.88
C GLN A 296 -3.55 -6.93 11.26
N ARG A 297 -4.14 -6.33 12.30
CA ARG A 297 -3.99 -6.79 13.69
C ARG A 297 -4.63 -8.16 13.87
N CYS A 298 -4.14 -8.91 14.84
CA CYS A 298 -4.72 -10.18 15.27
C CYS A 298 -5.55 -9.98 16.56
N LYS A 299 -6.61 -10.77 16.70
CA LYS A 299 -7.37 -10.91 17.95
C LYS A 299 -6.60 -11.78 18.97
N PRO A 300 -6.87 -11.68 20.27
CA PRO A 300 -6.38 -12.63 21.24
C PRO A 300 -6.73 -14.07 20.82
N GLY A 301 -5.76 -15.00 20.88
CA GLY A 301 -5.95 -16.40 20.46
C GLY A 301 -5.86 -16.64 18.95
N ALA A 302 -5.67 -15.63 18.14
CA ALA A 302 -5.59 -15.77 16.68
C ALA A 302 -4.45 -16.67 16.21
N ILE A 303 -3.32 -16.70 16.91
CA ILE A 303 -2.17 -17.56 16.57
C ILE A 303 -2.60 -19.04 16.57
N ASP A 304 -3.30 -19.48 17.60
CA ASP A 304 -3.75 -20.86 17.71
C ASP A 304 -4.80 -21.21 16.65
N ILE A 305 -5.74 -20.28 16.39
CA ILE A 305 -6.76 -20.43 15.35
C ILE A 305 -6.12 -20.60 13.98
N ILE A 306 -5.17 -19.73 13.63
CA ILE A 306 -4.50 -19.76 12.34
C ILE A 306 -3.64 -21.01 12.19
N ASN A 307 -2.87 -21.37 13.24
CA ASN A 307 -2.05 -22.58 13.23
C ASN A 307 -2.87 -23.88 13.14
N ALA A 308 -4.11 -23.88 13.63
CA ALA A 308 -5.00 -25.02 13.48
C ALA A 308 -5.46 -25.24 12.03
N GLU A 309 -5.59 -24.16 11.25
CA GLU A 309 -5.95 -24.21 9.83
C GLU A 309 -4.70 -24.40 8.93
N SER A 310 -3.63 -23.69 9.25
CA SER A 310 -2.38 -23.67 8.49
C SER A 310 -1.19 -23.65 9.45
N PRO A 311 -0.61 -24.82 9.77
CA PRO A 311 0.51 -24.91 10.71
C PRO A 311 1.69 -24.03 10.33
N GLY A 312 2.12 -23.14 11.25
CA GLY A 312 3.19 -22.17 11.06
C GLY A 312 2.73 -20.77 10.64
N ASP A 313 1.54 -20.63 10.06
CA ASP A 313 1.04 -19.33 9.59
C ASP A 313 0.66 -18.36 10.73
N GLY A 314 0.53 -18.86 11.99
CA GLY A 314 0.35 -17.99 13.17
C GLY A 314 1.43 -16.93 13.35
N MET A 315 2.59 -17.09 12.71
CA MET A 315 3.67 -16.09 12.66
C MET A 315 3.21 -14.74 12.12
N ILE A 316 2.16 -14.68 11.31
CA ILE A 316 1.62 -13.43 10.79
C ILE A 316 1.10 -12.49 11.89
N CYS A 317 0.87 -12.99 13.08
CA CYS A 317 0.43 -12.24 14.26
C CYS A 317 1.59 -11.76 15.17
N LEU A 318 2.83 -12.09 14.84
CA LEU A 318 4.00 -11.76 15.66
C LEU A 318 4.65 -10.45 15.19
N ASP A 319 5.03 -9.63 16.16
CA ASP A 319 5.87 -8.44 15.99
C ASP A 319 7.22 -8.66 16.66
N GLY A 320 8.23 -7.86 16.33
CA GLY A 320 9.61 -8.10 16.74
C GLY A 320 10.03 -7.41 18.04
N GLY A 321 9.14 -6.67 18.71
CA GLY A 321 9.52 -5.88 19.89
C GLY A 321 8.39 -5.68 20.88
N GLU A 322 8.52 -4.65 21.73
CA GLU A 322 7.57 -4.36 22.80
C GLU A 322 6.36 -3.53 22.34
N ARG A 323 6.47 -2.78 21.23
CA ARG A 323 5.35 -2.02 20.70
C ARG A 323 4.27 -2.96 20.15
N SER A 324 3.02 -2.62 20.42
CA SER A 324 1.90 -3.32 19.80
C SER A 324 1.86 -3.03 18.30
N ARG A 325 1.29 -3.96 17.52
CA ARG A 325 1.03 -3.74 16.09
C ARG A 325 0.20 -2.47 15.84
N GLU A 326 -0.69 -2.12 16.73
CA GLU A 326 -1.45 -0.88 16.64
C GLU A 326 -0.57 0.36 16.70
N GLN A 327 0.43 0.39 17.59
CA GLN A 327 1.39 1.49 17.68
C GLN A 327 2.26 1.56 16.41
N ILE A 328 2.73 0.41 15.91
CA ILE A 328 3.46 0.34 14.63
C ILE A 328 2.60 0.88 13.50
N HIS A 329 1.33 0.49 13.43
CA HIS A 329 0.39 0.96 12.40
C HIS A 329 0.15 2.48 12.48
N GLN A 330 0.02 3.05 13.67
CA GLN A 330 -0.14 4.50 13.85
C GLN A 330 1.07 5.26 13.29
N ASP A 331 2.28 4.83 13.64
CA ASP A 331 3.51 5.45 13.16
C ASP A 331 3.66 5.30 11.64
N VAL A 332 3.42 4.10 11.09
CA VAL A 332 3.50 3.85 9.64
C VAL A 332 2.49 4.70 8.87
N ALA A 333 1.23 4.77 9.33
CA ALA A 333 0.20 5.58 8.68
C ALA A 333 0.52 7.08 8.75
N GLN A 334 1.09 7.55 9.86
CA GLN A 334 1.56 8.93 9.99
C GLN A 334 2.71 9.22 9.02
N ASP A 335 3.74 8.38 8.99
CA ASP A 335 4.89 8.53 8.09
C ASP A 335 4.47 8.58 6.61
N ILE A 336 3.59 7.66 6.21
CA ILE A 336 3.04 7.63 4.84
C ILE A 336 2.34 8.95 4.53
N SER A 337 1.50 9.42 5.43
CA SER A 337 0.73 10.65 5.24
C SER A 337 1.62 11.90 5.19
N GLU A 338 2.63 11.98 6.05
CA GLU A 338 3.62 13.07 6.05
C GLU A 338 4.43 13.08 4.75
N PHE A 339 4.91 11.91 4.33
CA PHE A 339 5.61 11.75 3.07
C PHE A 339 4.75 12.20 1.87
N LEU A 340 3.51 11.74 1.78
CA LEU A 340 2.61 12.10 0.68
C LEU A 340 2.29 13.59 0.67
N ARG A 341 2.02 14.19 1.83
CA ARG A 341 1.82 15.64 1.93
C ARG A 341 3.05 16.43 1.48
N ALA A 342 4.26 15.97 1.80
CA ALA A 342 5.49 16.59 1.36
C ALA A 342 5.71 16.41 -0.15
N ALA A 343 5.44 15.21 -0.68
CA ALA A 343 5.56 14.89 -2.10
C ALA A 343 4.68 15.77 -2.99
N TRP A 344 3.47 16.09 -2.53
CA TRP A 344 2.50 16.90 -3.30
C TRP A 344 2.59 18.42 -3.06
N ARG A 345 3.47 18.89 -2.17
CA ARG A 345 3.76 20.32 -1.98
C ARG A 345 4.84 20.82 -2.95
N LYS A 346 5.63 19.91 -3.50
CA LYS A 346 6.63 20.28 -4.50
C LYS A 346 5.92 20.61 -5.82
N PRO A 347 6.20 21.75 -6.44
CA PRO A 347 5.56 22.21 -7.68
C PRO A 347 5.83 21.28 -8.87
#